data_addc49330bafa5e9122c33adfe511fff
#
_entry.id   addc49330bafa5e9122c33adfe511fff
#
_cell.length_a   1.000
_cell.length_b   1.000
_cell.length_c   1.000
_cell.angle_alpha   90.00
_cell.angle_beta   90.00
_cell.angle_gamma   90.00
#
_symmetry.space_group_name_H-M   'P 1'
#
loop_
_entity.id
_entity.type
_entity.pdbx_description
1 polymer ?
#
loop_
_entity_poly.entity_id
_entity_poly.type
_entity_poly.pdbx_seq_one_letter_code
_entity_poly.pdbx_strand_id
1 'polypeptide(L)'
;NVCKADIVIHSVHKTLPSLTQTALLHMNGEIVNREKVRKYLHMLQSSSPSYVLMASIDACMDFLEKKGEAAFAIYVERLQKFRERLSDLKHLKLVEALYYDKSKVIISVQDANISSRELTQAILERYHLQPEMTAGNYVLFMTSVSDTEEGFDRLCKALYEIDSDLETKKDAYIWKEMPRPAKEGEGRVALDYIYLYPPGCP
;
A
#
# COMPACT_ATOMS: atom_id res chain seq x y z
N ASN A 1 -0.68 20.93 -1.55
CA ASN A 1 0.15 20.07 -2.38
C ASN A 1 1.62 20.14 -1.93
N VAL A 2 1.97 19.32 -0.95
CA VAL A 2 3.33 19.30 -0.38
C VAL A 2 4.34 18.85 -1.45
N CYS A 3 3.98 17.85 -2.28
CA CYS A 3 4.86 17.28 -3.31
C CYS A 3 4.90 18.08 -4.62
N LYS A 4 4.14 19.17 -4.75
CA LYS A 4 4.05 20.02 -5.93
C LYS A 4 3.80 19.29 -7.25
N ALA A 5 3.18 18.11 -7.22
CA ALA A 5 2.81 17.37 -8.44
C ALA A 5 1.74 18.14 -9.24
N ASP A 6 1.93 18.25 -10.56
CA ASP A 6 1.02 19.00 -11.43
C ASP A 6 -0.30 18.25 -11.69
N ILE A 7 -0.24 16.91 -11.72
CA ILE A 7 -1.40 16.04 -11.84
C ILE A 7 -1.27 14.85 -10.90
N VAL A 8 -2.35 14.51 -10.21
CA VAL A 8 -2.40 13.35 -9.29
C VAL A 8 -3.69 12.58 -9.53
N ILE A 9 -3.59 11.28 -9.69
CA ILE A 9 -4.74 10.37 -9.68
C ILE A 9 -4.76 9.68 -8.32
N HIS A 10 -5.85 9.86 -7.58
CA HIS A 10 -6.01 9.37 -6.23
C HIS A 10 -7.14 8.34 -6.17
N SER A 11 -6.79 7.10 -5.92
CA SER A 11 -7.76 6.03 -5.65
C SER A 11 -8.32 6.21 -4.24
N VAL A 12 -9.44 6.89 -4.12
CA VAL A 12 -10.02 7.25 -2.81
C VAL A 12 -10.37 5.99 -2.01
N HIS A 13 -10.88 4.97 -2.69
CA HIS A 13 -11.31 3.71 -2.09
C HIS A 13 -10.18 2.84 -1.51
N LYS A 14 -8.90 3.14 -1.78
CA LYS A 14 -7.79 2.32 -1.28
C LYS A 14 -7.29 2.76 0.09
N THR A 15 -7.30 4.06 0.35
CA THR A 15 -6.70 4.64 1.56
C THR A 15 -7.66 5.46 2.40
N LEU A 16 -8.81 5.80 1.85
CA LEU A 16 -9.84 6.61 2.47
C LEU A 16 -11.19 5.86 2.49
N PRO A 17 -12.11 6.21 3.39
CA PRO A 17 -13.39 5.52 3.56
C PRO A 17 -14.39 5.87 2.44
N SER A 18 -14.16 5.36 1.25
CA SER A 18 -15.04 5.49 0.10
C SER A 18 -15.24 4.14 -0.60
N LEU A 19 -16.33 3.99 -1.33
CA LEU A 19 -16.66 2.74 -2.03
C LEU A 19 -15.64 2.43 -3.14
N THR A 20 -15.46 1.14 -3.44
CA THR A 20 -14.61 0.64 -4.52
C THR A 20 -14.93 1.32 -5.84
N GLN A 21 -13.92 1.56 -6.67
CA GLN A 21 -13.92 2.28 -7.95
C GLN A 21 -13.96 3.81 -7.83
N THR A 22 -14.04 4.39 -6.64
CA THR A 22 -13.98 5.86 -6.49
C THR A 22 -12.55 6.36 -6.67
N ALA A 23 -12.40 7.42 -7.44
CA ALA A 23 -11.13 8.09 -7.67
C ALA A 23 -11.32 9.59 -7.88
N LEU A 24 -10.26 10.34 -7.56
CA LEU A 24 -10.17 11.78 -7.82
C LEU A 24 -8.96 12.06 -8.71
N LEU A 25 -9.13 13.01 -9.62
CA LEU A 25 -8.06 13.57 -10.41
C LEU A 25 -7.82 15.02 -9.95
N HIS A 26 -6.64 15.27 -9.43
CA HIS A 26 -6.22 16.60 -8.99
C HIS A 26 -5.31 17.22 -10.04
N MET A 27 -5.55 18.47 -10.38
CA MET A 27 -4.70 19.26 -11.27
C MET A 27 -4.23 20.52 -10.54
N ASN A 28 -2.92 20.70 -10.46
CA ASN A 28 -2.29 21.82 -9.79
C ASN A 28 -1.48 22.63 -10.79
N GLY A 29 -1.26 23.91 -10.47
CA GLY A 29 -0.45 24.79 -11.32
C GLY A 29 -1.01 25.01 -12.73
N GLU A 30 -0.13 25.43 -13.64
CA GLU A 30 -0.48 25.84 -15.01
C GLU A 30 0.19 24.99 -16.11
N ILE A 31 1.06 24.05 -15.72
CA ILE A 31 1.79 23.19 -16.68
C ILE A 31 0.85 22.24 -17.42
N VAL A 32 -0.17 21.72 -16.71
CA VAL A 32 -1.13 20.79 -17.29
C VAL A 32 -2.23 21.53 -18.04
N ASN A 33 -2.40 21.24 -19.31
CA ASN A 33 -3.49 21.78 -20.11
C ASN A 33 -4.84 21.17 -19.65
N ARG A 34 -5.59 21.93 -18.85
CA ARG A 34 -6.85 21.50 -18.23
C ARG A 34 -7.93 21.17 -19.24
N GLU A 35 -8.00 21.91 -20.36
CA GLU A 35 -8.98 21.66 -21.42
C GLU A 35 -8.71 20.32 -22.11
N LYS A 36 -7.44 20.06 -22.39
CA LYS A 36 -7.03 18.77 -22.98
C LYS A 36 -7.35 17.58 -22.08
N VAL A 37 -7.07 17.70 -20.79
CA VAL A 37 -7.44 16.66 -19.80
C VAL A 37 -8.95 16.47 -19.75
N ARG A 38 -9.72 17.55 -19.68
CA ARG A 38 -11.19 17.50 -19.68
C ARG A 38 -11.73 16.84 -20.94
N LYS A 39 -11.17 17.16 -22.10
CA LYS A 39 -11.54 16.51 -23.37
C LYS A 39 -11.35 15.00 -23.31
N TYR A 40 -10.21 14.52 -22.83
CA TYR A 40 -9.97 13.08 -22.72
C TYR A 40 -10.86 12.41 -21.67
N LEU A 41 -11.13 13.07 -20.54
CA LEU A 41 -12.09 12.55 -19.56
C LEU A 41 -13.49 12.39 -20.19
N HIS A 42 -13.97 13.37 -20.95
CA HIS A 42 -15.24 13.25 -21.68
C HIS A 42 -15.27 12.11 -22.69
N MET A 43 -14.16 11.83 -23.35
CA MET A 43 -14.09 10.74 -24.33
C MET A 43 -14.07 9.34 -23.69
N LEU A 44 -13.52 9.22 -22.46
CA LEU A 44 -13.26 7.94 -21.79
C LEU A 44 -14.26 7.63 -20.68
N GLN A 45 -15.01 8.61 -20.20
CA GLN A 45 -16.00 8.42 -19.14
C GLN A 45 -17.23 7.67 -19.65
N SER A 46 -17.95 7.01 -18.73
CA SER A 46 -19.27 6.44 -19.02
C SER A 46 -20.32 7.54 -19.22
N SER A 47 -21.37 7.25 -19.98
CA SER A 47 -22.47 8.18 -20.22
C SER A 47 -23.36 8.43 -19.00
N SER A 48 -23.37 7.50 -18.04
CA SER A 48 -24.20 7.55 -16.84
C SER A 48 -23.32 7.46 -15.59
N PRO A 49 -23.12 8.54 -14.84
CA PRO A 49 -22.36 8.50 -13.60
C PRO A 49 -23.14 7.73 -12.52
N SER A 50 -22.43 7.01 -11.66
CA SER A 50 -23.01 6.38 -10.49
C SER A 50 -23.16 7.40 -9.36
N TYR A 51 -24.38 7.81 -9.07
CA TYR A 51 -24.66 8.71 -7.94
C TYR A 51 -24.28 8.09 -6.59
N VAL A 52 -24.35 6.76 -6.46
CA VAL A 52 -23.91 6.04 -5.25
C VAL A 52 -22.41 6.22 -5.01
N LEU A 53 -21.60 6.10 -6.06
CA LEU A 53 -20.15 6.34 -5.96
C LEU A 53 -19.84 7.82 -5.70
N MET A 54 -20.56 8.74 -6.32
CA MET A 54 -20.41 10.18 -6.07
C MET A 54 -20.76 10.53 -4.62
N ALA A 55 -21.89 10.04 -4.10
CA ALA A 55 -22.30 10.23 -2.72
C ALA A 55 -21.28 9.62 -1.72
N SER A 56 -20.67 8.49 -2.09
CA SER A 56 -19.61 7.89 -1.28
C SER A 56 -18.34 8.77 -1.21
N ILE A 57 -17.96 9.43 -2.30
CA ILE A 57 -16.86 10.40 -2.29
C ILE A 57 -17.22 11.60 -1.42
N ASP A 58 -18.43 12.13 -1.57
CA ASP A 58 -18.89 13.28 -0.79
C ASP A 58 -18.92 12.98 0.72
N ALA A 59 -19.48 11.83 1.11
CA ALA A 59 -19.46 11.37 2.50
C ALA A 59 -18.05 11.16 3.05
N CYS A 60 -17.11 10.69 2.22
CA CYS A 60 -15.72 10.58 2.57
C CYS A 60 -15.08 11.95 2.83
N MET A 61 -15.37 12.96 2.00
CA MET A 61 -14.87 14.31 2.21
C MET A 61 -15.45 14.95 3.48
N ASP A 62 -16.73 14.77 3.75
CA ASP A 62 -17.39 15.23 4.99
C ASP A 62 -16.77 14.58 6.23
N PHE A 63 -16.48 13.27 6.17
CA PHE A 63 -15.75 12.56 7.23
C PHE A 63 -14.36 13.17 7.47
N LEU A 64 -13.60 13.41 6.40
CA LEU A 64 -12.25 13.98 6.50
C LEU A 64 -12.26 15.37 7.12
N GLU A 65 -13.21 16.20 6.70
CA GLU A 65 -13.36 17.56 7.22
C GLU A 65 -13.73 17.58 8.71
N LYS A 66 -14.65 16.73 9.13
CA LYS A 66 -15.18 16.74 10.52
C LYS A 66 -14.36 15.90 11.50
N LYS A 67 -13.79 14.79 11.07
CA LYS A 67 -13.19 13.77 11.92
C LYS A 67 -11.80 13.32 11.49
N GLY A 68 -11.33 13.75 10.32
CA GLY A 68 -10.11 13.24 9.69
C GLY A 68 -8.90 13.37 10.60
N GLU A 69 -8.64 14.53 11.17
CA GLU A 69 -7.46 14.78 12.01
C GLU A 69 -7.38 13.79 13.19
N ALA A 70 -8.46 13.66 13.95
CA ALA A 70 -8.51 12.74 15.09
C ALA A 70 -8.41 11.27 14.66
N ALA A 71 -9.11 10.89 13.57
CA ALA A 71 -9.10 9.53 13.08
C ALA A 71 -7.70 9.13 12.55
N PHE A 72 -7.02 10.01 11.84
CA PHE A 72 -5.65 9.76 11.39
C PHE A 72 -4.63 9.74 12.53
N ALA A 73 -4.78 10.56 13.57
CA ALA A 73 -3.92 10.50 14.75
C ALA A 73 -4.00 9.12 15.42
N ILE A 74 -5.21 8.61 15.64
CA ILE A 74 -5.44 7.27 16.20
C ILE A 74 -4.87 6.18 15.27
N TYR A 75 -5.09 6.29 13.97
CA TYR A 75 -4.59 5.34 13.00
C TYR A 75 -3.06 5.30 12.98
N VAL A 76 -2.39 6.44 12.97
CA VAL A 76 -0.92 6.53 12.97
C VAL A 76 -0.32 5.89 14.21
N GLU A 77 -0.89 6.15 15.39
CA GLU A 77 -0.45 5.53 16.65
C GLU A 77 -0.62 4.01 16.60
N ARG A 78 -1.77 3.53 16.14
CA ARG A 78 -2.07 2.09 15.98
C ARG A 78 -1.11 1.44 15.01
N LEU A 79 -0.90 2.05 13.85
CA LEU A 79 0.02 1.55 12.84
C LEU A 79 1.45 1.48 13.36
N GLN A 80 1.91 2.48 14.11
CA GLN A 80 3.24 2.48 14.71
C GLN A 80 3.40 1.33 15.69
N LYS A 81 2.47 1.15 16.64
CA LYS A 81 2.48 0.04 17.61
C LYS A 81 2.48 -1.33 16.90
N PHE A 82 1.67 -1.46 15.86
CA PHE A 82 1.63 -2.68 15.05
C PHE A 82 2.99 -2.98 14.39
N ARG A 83 3.63 -1.98 13.79
CA ARG A 83 4.94 -2.16 13.15
C ARG A 83 6.03 -2.49 14.16
N GLU A 84 6.03 -1.86 15.31
CA GLU A 84 6.95 -2.17 16.43
C GLU A 84 6.81 -3.64 16.86
N ARG A 85 5.59 -4.14 16.99
CA ARG A 85 5.33 -5.55 17.29
C ARG A 85 5.89 -6.51 16.24
N LEU A 86 5.91 -6.15 14.96
CA LEU A 86 6.45 -7.01 13.90
C LEU A 86 7.98 -7.07 13.84
N SER A 87 8.69 -6.25 14.62
CA SER A 87 10.17 -6.25 14.66
C SER A 87 10.76 -7.56 15.21
N ASP A 88 9.99 -8.30 16.00
CA ASP A 88 10.44 -9.52 16.67
C ASP A 88 10.21 -10.81 15.85
N LEU A 89 9.68 -10.70 14.62
CA LEU A 89 9.54 -11.83 13.70
C LEU A 89 10.93 -12.41 13.38
N LYS A 90 11.05 -13.75 13.42
CA LYS A 90 12.35 -14.45 13.28
C LYS A 90 12.71 -14.70 11.81
N HIS A 91 11.78 -15.27 11.06
CA HIS A 91 11.97 -15.73 9.68
C HIS A 91 11.31 -14.82 8.66
N LEU A 92 10.10 -14.36 8.95
CA LEU A 92 9.45 -13.29 8.22
C LEU A 92 10.06 -11.95 8.62
N LYS A 93 10.17 -11.01 7.67
CA LYS A 93 10.76 -9.70 7.95
C LYS A 93 9.84 -8.58 7.48
N LEU A 94 9.56 -7.64 8.38
CA LEU A 94 8.96 -6.37 8.00
C LEU A 94 10.00 -5.58 7.20
N VAL A 95 9.67 -5.24 5.95
CA VAL A 95 10.55 -4.41 5.10
C VAL A 95 10.42 -2.95 5.51
N GLU A 96 11.55 -2.33 5.81
CA GLU A 96 11.68 -0.90 6.10
C GLU A 96 12.55 -0.24 5.04
N ALA A 97 12.13 0.92 4.56
CA ALA A 97 12.89 1.72 3.60
C ALA A 97 12.89 3.21 4.00
N LEU A 98 13.85 3.96 3.45
CA LEU A 98 13.85 5.40 3.57
C LEU A 98 12.76 5.97 2.70
N TYR A 99 11.89 6.81 2.96
CA TYR A 99 10.91 7.46 2.06
C TYR A 99 9.90 6.50 1.41
N TYR A 100 9.11 5.82 2.22
CA TYR A 100 7.98 5.03 1.73
C TYR A 100 6.72 5.31 2.56
N ASP A 101 5.58 4.92 2.01
CA ASP A 101 4.29 5.01 2.69
C ASP A 101 4.16 3.90 3.75
N LYS A 102 4.25 4.27 5.03
CA LYS A 102 4.17 3.32 6.16
C LYS A 102 2.85 2.57 6.25
N SER A 103 1.78 3.06 5.60
CA SER A 103 0.50 2.35 5.50
C SER A 103 0.60 1.06 4.66
N LYS A 104 1.68 0.93 3.88
CA LYS A 104 2.02 -0.28 3.14
C LYS A 104 2.90 -1.16 4.00
N VAL A 105 2.34 -2.25 4.47
CA VAL A 105 3.05 -3.25 5.29
C VAL A 105 3.55 -4.35 4.38
N ILE A 106 4.86 -4.40 4.18
CA ILE A 106 5.53 -5.36 3.30
C ILE A 106 6.22 -6.40 4.17
N ILE A 107 5.81 -7.65 4.02
CA ILE A 107 6.41 -8.79 4.72
C ILE A 107 7.23 -9.60 3.72
N SER A 108 8.53 -9.65 3.94
CA SER A 108 9.46 -10.47 3.17
C SER A 108 9.50 -11.91 3.69
N VAL A 109 9.53 -12.86 2.76
CA VAL A 109 9.73 -14.30 3.01
C VAL A 109 11.13 -14.76 2.57
N GLN A 110 12.03 -13.82 2.30
CA GLN A 110 13.33 -14.12 1.69
C GLN A 110 14.16 -15.11 2.50
N ASP A 111 14.14 -14.95 3.82
CA ASP A 111 14.95 -15.75 4.76
C ASP A 111 14.16 -16.94 5.33
N ALA A 112 12.92 -17.13 4.89
CA ALA A 112 12.02 -18.17 5.37
C ALA A 112 11.89 -19.32 4.37
N ASN A 113 11.62 -20.53 4.86
CA ASN A 113 11.36 -21.71 4.05
C ASN A 113 9.93 -21.80 3.51
N ILE A 114 9.32 -20.67 3.23
CA ILE A 114 7.98 -20.49 2.66
C ILE A 114 8.05 -19.55 1.46
N SER A 115 7.23 -19.76 0.45
CA SER A 115 7.04 -18.81 -0.64
C SER A 115 6.01 -17.75 -0.29
N SER A 116 6.06 -16.60 -0.99
CA SER A 116 5.06 -15.54 -0.82
C SER A 116 3.63 -16.00 -1.14
N ARG A 117 3.47 -16.94 -2.06
CA ARG A 117 2.16 -17.54 -2.41
C ARG A 117 1.64 -18.42 -1.27
N GLU A 118 2.47 -19.28 -0.71
CA GLU A 118 2.10 -20.14 0.42
C GLU A 118 1.75 -19.29 1.65
N LEU A 119 2.54 -18.23 1.93
CA LEU A 119 2.21 -17.26 2.99
C LEU A 119 0.85 -16.61 2.75
N THR A 120 0.59 -16.13 1.53
CA THR A 120 -0.70 -15.53 1.16
C THR A 120 -1.85 -16.51 1.36
N GLN A 121 -1.69 -17.75 0.90
CA GLN A 121 -2.70 -18.79 1.05
C GLN A 121 -2.97 -19.12 2.52
N ALA A 122 -1.93 -19.28 3.33
CA ALA A 122 -2.07 -19.53 4.76
C ALA A 122 -2.82 -18.38 5.48
N ILE A 123 -2.48 -17.13 5.17
CA ILE A 123 -3.13 -15.95 5.75
C ILE A 123 -4.60 -15.88 5.34
N LEU A 124 -4.91 -16.14 4.07
CA LEU A 124 -6.28 -16.11 3.55
C LEU A 124 -7.14 -17.23 4.15
N GLU A 125 -6.65 -18.48 4.11
CA GLU A 125 -7.44 -19.65 4.49
C GLU A 125 -7.56 -19.83 6.01
N ARG A 126 -6.48 -19.61 6.76
CA ARG A 126 -6.46 -19.86 8.21
C ARG A 126 -6.95 -18.66 9.02
N TYR A 127 -6.73 -17.43 8.53
CA TYR A 127 -6.98 -16.20 9.30
C TYR A 127 -8.02 -15.28 8.65
N HIS A 128 -8.48 -15.60 7.42
CA HIS A 128 -9.45 -14.81 6.66
C HIS A 128 -9.01 -13.35 6.47
N LEU A 129 -7.71 -13.15 6.19
CA LEU A 129 -7.12 -11.86 5.91
C LEU A 129 -6.67 -11.83 4.45
N GLN A 130 -7.07 -10.79 3.72
CA GLN A 130 -6.74 -10.63 2.30
C GLN A 130 -5.58 -9.67 2.13
N PRO A 131 -4.41 -10.12 1.64
CA PRO A 131 -3.35 -9.23 1.20
C PRO A 131 -3.74 -8.42 -0.04
N GLU A 132 -3.15 -7.26 -0.22
CA GLU A 132 -3.33 -6.44 -1.43
C GLU A 132 -2.58 -7.05 -2.62
N MET A 133 -1.37 -7.53 -2.39
CA MET A 133 -0.53 -8.07 -3.47
C MET A 133 0.47 -9.10 -2.96
N THR A 134 0.73 -10.08 -3.80
CA THR A 134 1.78 -11.09 -3.61
C THR A 134 2.73 -11.02 -4.80
N ALA A 135 4.01 -10.82 -4.57
CA ALA A 135 5.00 -10.75 -5.64
C ALA A 135 6.37 -11.21 -5.17
N GLY A 136 7.09 -11.92 -6.05
CA GLY A 136 8.44 -12.36 -5.78
C GLY A 136 8.55 -13.07 -4.43
N ASN A 137 9.26 -12.45 -3.49
CA ASN A 137 9.51 -12.97 -2.15
C ASN A 137 8.89 -12.08 -1.05
N TYR A 138 7.81 -11.38 -1.35
CA TYR A 138 7.09 -10.55 -0.36
C TYR A 138 5.58 -10.62 -0.54
N VAL A 139 4.90 -10.26 0.54
CA VAL A 139 3.45 -10.05 0.58
C VAL A 139 3.20 -8.62 1.07
N LEU A 140 2.34 -7.89 0.36
CA LEU A 140 1.96 -6.52 0.67
C LEU A 140 0.57 -6.48 1.28
N PHE A 141 0.46 -5.83 2.43
CA PHE A 141 -0.81 -5.46 3.04
C PHE A 141 -0.99 -3.94 2.95
N MET A 142 -2.19 -3.51 2.66
CA MET A 142 -2.58 -2.11 2.75
C MET A 142 -3.38 -1.89 4.00
N THR A 143 -3.04 -0.84 4.74
CA THR A 143 -3.80 -0.40 5.90
C THR A 143 -4.36 1.00 5.69
N SER A 144 -5.43 1.32 6.37
CA SER A 144 -6.15 2.58 6.22
C SER A 144 -6.70 3.09 7.56
N VAL A 145 -7.22 4.30 7.55
CA VAL A 145 -7.88 4.91 8.71
C VAL A 145 -9.13 4.14 9.18
N SER A 146 -9.66 3.28 8.33
CA SER A 146 -10.85 2.45 8.62
C SER A 146 -10.53 1.12 9.29
N ASP A 147 -9.25 0.72 9.34
CA ASP A 147 -8.86 -0.52 9.97
C ASP A 147 -8.95 -0.44 11.50
N THR A 148 -9.53 -1.49 12.08
CA THR A 148 -9.73 -1.59 13.52
C THR A 148 -8.48 -2.13 14.23
N GLU A 149 -8.40 -1.93 15.53
CA GLU A 149 -7.37 -2.54 16.36
C GLU A 149 -7.40 -4.07 16.29
N GLU A 150 -8.61 -4.64 16.30
CA GLU A 150 -8.81 -6.08 16.12
C GLU A 150 -8.22 -6.59 14.78
N GLY A 151 -8.36 -5.82 13.68
CA GLY A 151 -7.78 -6.15 12.38
C GLY A 151 -6.25 -6.23 12.44
N PHE A 152 -5.61 -5.26 13.08
CA PHE A 152 -4.17 -5.25 13.31
C PHE A 152 -3.71 -6.40 14.21
N ASP A 153 -4.46 -6.68 15.28
CA ASP A 153 -4.15 -7.79 16.19
C ASP A 153 -4.25 -9.14 15.51
N ARG A 154 -5.27 -9.34 14.68
CA ARG A 154 -5.43 -10.57 13.89
C ARG A 154 -4.29 -10.78 12.90
N LEU A 155 -3.87 -9.72 12.20
CA LEU A 155 -2.74 -9.80 11.27
C LEU A 155 -1.43 -10.07 12.02
N CYS A 156 -1.20 -9.39 13.14
CA CYS A 156 -0.04 -9.62 13.98
C CYS A 156 0.01 -11.09 14.46
N LYS A 157 -1.09 -11.59 15.02
CA LYS A 157 -1.22 -12.98 15.46
C LYS A 157 -0.95 -13.97 14.34
N ALA A 158 -1.55 -13.76 13.16
CA ALA A 158 -1.36 -14.61 12.00
C ALA A 158 0.12 -14.70 11.59
N LEU A 159 0.79 -13.56 11.51
CA LEU A 159 2.21 -13.51 11.14
C LEU A 159 3.10 -14.22 12.17
N TYR A 160 2.85 -14.04 13.47
CA TYR A 160 3.62 -14.73 14.51
C TYR A 160 3.38 -16.23 14.56
N GLU A 161 2.14 -16.69 14.43
CA GLU A 161 1.83 -18.12 14.41
C GLU A 161 2.46 -18.81 13.20
N ILE A 162 2.40 -18.17 12.02
CA ILE A 162 3.08 -18.70 10.83
C ILE A 162 4.60 -18.67 11.02
N ASP A 163 5.16 -17.54 11.48
CA ASP A 163 6.62 -17.39 11.67
C ASP A 163 7.20 -18.44 12.62
N SER A 164 6.42 -18.83 13.65
CA SER A 164 6.84 -19.86 14.60
C SER A 164 6.96 -21.26 14.01
N ASP A 165 6.22 -21.53 12.94
CA ASP A 165 6.23 -22.81 12.22
C ASP A 165 7.31 -22.88 11.12
N LEU A 166 8.03 -21.77 10.88
CA LEU A 166 9.02 -21.66 9.81
C LEU A 166 10.44 -21.96 10.28
N GLU A 167 11.29 -22.30 9.31
CA GLU A 167 12.73 -22.47 9.47
C GLU A 167 13.48 -21.47 8.59
N THR A 168 14.72 -21.16 8.96
CA THR A 168 15.60 -20.34 8.14
C THR A 168 15.96 -21.05 6.85
N LYS A 169 15.81 -20.41 5.71
CA LYS A 169 16.19 -20.97 4.41
C LYS A 169 17.70 -21.15 4.33
N LYS A 170 18.14 -22.35 3.96
CA LYS A 170 19.58 -22.70 3.91
C LYS A 170 20.34 -22.01 2.78
N ASP A 171 19.64 -21.59 1.72
CA ASP A 171 20.22 -20.90 0.54
C ASP A 171 19.53 -19.54 0.34
N ALA A 172 19.77 -18.61 1.26
CA ALA A 172 19.24 -17.26 1.15
C ALA A 172 19.87 -16.53 -0.05
N TYR A 173 19.04 -16.10 -0.98
CA TYR A 173 19.47 -15.25 -2.08
C TYR A 173 19.81 -13.87 -1.52
N ILE A 174 21.09 -13.50 -1.55
CA ILE A 174 21.56 -12.21 -1.04
C ILE A 174 21.06 -11.11 -1.99
N TRP A 175 20.12 -10.29 -1.54
CA TRP A 175 19.75 -9.06 -2.25
C TRP A 175 20.96 -8.14 -2.30
N LYS A 176 21.41 -7.80 -3.49
CA LYS A 176 22.23 -6.61 -3.65
C LYS A 176 21.39 -5.42 -3.21
N GLU A 177 21.98 -4.55 -2.39
CA GLU A 177 21.34 -3.34 -1.87
C GLU A 177 20.49 -2.66 -2.95
N MET A 178 19.25 -2.32 -2.60
CA MET A 178 18.41 -1.50 -3.50
C MET A 178 19.19 -0.25 -3.87
N PRO A 179 19.22 0.15 -5.15
CA PRO A 179 19.87 1.38 -5.55
C PRO A 179 19.32 2.54 -4.69
N ARG A 180 20.19 3.38 -4.17
CA ARG A 180 19.77 4.55 -3.40
C ARG A 180 18.92 5.45 -4.28
N PRO A 181 17.83 6.05 -3.76
CA PRO A 181 17.09 7.04 -4.51
C PRO A 181 18.03 8.17 -4.95
N ALA A 182 17.85 8.66 -6.18
CA ALA A 182 18.58 9.77 -6.71
C ALA A 182 18.51 10.97 -5.74
N LYS A 183 19.61 11.69 -5.57
CA LYS A 183 19.67 12.87 -4.71
C LYS A 183 18.66 13.92 -5.20
N GLU A 184 18.05 14.64 -4.25
CA GLU A 184 17.20 15.81 -4.57
C GLU A 184 17.87 16.71 -5.60
N GLY A 185 17.21 16.91 -6.74
CA GLY A 185 17.70 17.76 -7.84
C GLY A 185 17.93 17.05 -9.18
N GLU A 186 18.04 15.72 -9.21
CA GLU A 186 18.09 14.97 -10.45
C GLU A 186 16.67 14.55 -10.87
N GLY A 187 16.04 15.36 -11.72
CA GLY A 187 14.64 15.27 -12.14
C GLY A 187 14.28 14.06 -13.01
N ARG A 188 14.61 12.87 -12.55
CA ARG A 188 14.07 11.61 -13.03
C ARG A 188 13.74 10.76 -11.82
N VAL A 189 12.54 10.97 -11.27
CA VAL A 189 11.96 10.02 -10.33
C VAL A 189 11.68 8.75 -11.12
N ALA A 190 12.43 7.76 -10.82
CA ALA A 190 12.48 6.48 -11.42
C ALA A 190 11.11 5.80 -11.41
N LEU A 191 10.47 5.72 -12.56
CA LEU A 191 9.55 4.65 -12.91
C LEU A 191 10.25 3.27 -12.83
N ASP A 192 11.56 3.24 -12.71
CA ASP A 192 12.40 2.04 -12.63
C ASP A 192 12.24 1.26 -11.32
N TYR A 193 11.62 1.83 -10.28
CA TYR A 193 11.40 1.15 -9.01
C TYR A 193 10.22 0.17 -8.97
N ILE A 194 9.37 0.17 -10.01
CA ILE A 194 8.17 -0.67 -10.03
C ILE A 194 8.40 -2.03 -10.72
N TYR A 195 9.50 -2.21 -11.44
CA TYR A 195 9.78 -3.40 -12.24
C TYR A 195 11.17 -3.99 -12.01
N LEU A 196 11.52 -4.30 -10.77
CA LEU A 196 12.67 -5.18 -10.54
C LEU A 196 12.20 -6.63 -10.40
N TYR A 197 11.82 -7.24 -11.53
CA TYR A 197 11.90 -8.68 -11.64
C TYR A 197 13.37 -9.07 -11.80
N PRO A 198 13.91 -10.00 -11.00
CA PRO A 198 15.20 -10.58 -11.32
C PRO A 198 15.13 -11.23 -12.70
N PRO A 199 16.14 -11.07 -13.57
CA PRO A 199 16.17 -11.75 -14.85
C PRO A 199 16.16 -13.25 -14.60
N GLY A 200 15.12 -13.95 -15.06
CA GLY A 200 15.00 -15.41 -14.98
C GLY A 200 13.76 -15.97 -14.29
N CYS A 201 12.76 -15.15 -13.91
CA CYS A 201 11.45 -15.70 -13.55
C CYS A 201 10.61 -15.89 -14.83
N PRO A 202 10.06 -17.11 -15.08
CA PRO A 202 9.15 -17.39 -16.17
C PRO A 202 7.81 -16.69 -16.02
#